data_658fbb3709f4351a0c3b5692e2de5a08
#
_entry.id   658fbb3709f4351a0c3b5692e2de5a08
#
_cell.length_a   1.000
_cell.length_b   1.000
_cell.length_c   1.000
_cell.angle_alpha   90.00
_cell.angle_beta   90.00
_cell.angle_gamma   90.00
#
_symmetry.space_group_name_H-M   'P 1'
#
loop_
_entity.id
_entity.type
_entity.pdbx_description
1 polymer ?
#
loop_
_entity_poly.entity_id
_entity_poly.type
_entity_poly.pdbx_seq_one_letter_code
_entity_poly.pdbx_strand_id
1 'polypeptide(L)'
;MKSKFDVVGFGALNMDKLYRVERIAREGEESFILSVSESPGGSAANTVVGLVRLCAKTGFIGKVANDAEGQLLLDDFRREGVNTDGIVMVRKGRSGTVSAFVDKKGERALYVHPSVNDTLSFEEVNLEYAGQTEFLHLASVDEKPFQAQKKLVEELSKVKVSLDPGEIYAQKGLVKLKPIIKRCFVVMPSENELKMLTGKNWKEGAKILLKEGAGAVAVKLGAKGCYVTDGSQNHMVPPYRTRVIDTTGAGDAWNAGFLYGLIKKKDLYECGQLGNFVASKCIAKVGARTGLPQAREL
;
A
#
# COMPACT_ATOMS: atom_id res chain seq x y z
N MET A 1 16.12 6.75 -21.68
CA MET A 1 15.51 8.02 -21.22
C MET A 1 15.34 7.96 -19.72
N LYS A 2 15.43 9.08 -19.01
CA LYS A 2 15.18 9.15 -17.56
C LYS A 2 13.67 9.04 -17.32
N SER A 3 13.23 8.19 -16.41
CA SER A 3 11.80 8.05 -16.08
C SER A 3 11.22 9.38 -15.59
N LYS A 4 9.94 9.67 -15.93
CA LYS A 4 9.23 10.87 -15.47
C LYS A 4 8.94 10.77 -13.97
N PHE A 5 8.60 9.55 -13.49
CA PHE A 5 8.31 9.23 -12.11
C PHE A 5 9.35 8.27 -11.52
N ASP A 6 9.63 8.40 -10.24
CA ASP A 6 10.40 7.41 -9.50
C ASP A 6 9.49 6.21 -9.16
N VAL A 7 8.23 6.49 -8.74
CA VAL A 7 7.22 5.45 -8.45
C VAL A 7 5.85 5.85 -8.96
N VAL A 8 5.16 4.94 -9.63
CA VAL A 8 3.71 5.01 -9.87
C VAL A 8 3.03 3.95 -9.03
N GLY A 9 2.10 4.34 -8.16
CA GLY A 9 1.26 3.41 -7.39
C GLY A 9 0.07 2.93 -8.21
N PHE A 10 -0.32 1.67 -8.03
CA PHE A 10 -1.56 1.13 -8.55
C PHE A 10 -2.35 0.45 -7.43
N GLY A 11 -3.51 1.01 -7.08
CA GLY A 11 -4.34 0.50 -6.01
C GLY A 11 -5.68 1.22 -5.89
N ALA A 12 -6.41 0.90 -4.83
CA ALA A 12 -7.64 1.58 -4.48
C ALA A 12 -7.39 2.97 -3.89
N LEU A 13 -8.33 3.88 -4.15
CA LEU A 13 -8.46 5.18 -3.51
C LEU A 13 -9.73 5.16 -2.67
N ASN A 14 -9.62 5.30 -1.36
CA ASN A 14 -10.75 5.25 -0.44
C ASN A 14 -10.81 6.50 0.43
N MET A 15 -12.03 6.94 0.75
CA MET A 15 -12.26 7.84 1.86
C MET A 15 -12.53 6.99 3.12
N ASP A 16 -11.60 7.05 4.07
CA ASP A 16 -11.71 6.35 5.34
C ASP A 16 -12.53 7.21 6.32
N LYS A 17 -13.68 6.69 6.77
CA LYS A 17 -14.61 7.34 7.71
C LYS A 17 -14.50 6.62 9.06
N LEU A 18 -13.90 7.28 10.03
CA LEU A 18 -13.75 6.76 11.38
C LEU A 18 -14.86 7.27 12.27
N TYR A 19 -15.72 6.38 12.72
CA TYR A 19 -16.80 6.61 13.66
C TYR A 19 -16.38 6.15 15.04
N ARG A 20 -16.20 7.05 15.99
CA ARG A 20 -16.11 6.67 17.39
C ARG A 20 -17.50 6.42 17.94
N VAL A 21 -17.74 5.26 18.50
CA VAL A 21 -19.04 4.83 19.01
C VAL A 21 -18.96 4.49 20.49
N GLU A 22 -20.11 4.49 21.18
CA GLU A 22 -20.14 4.04 22.58
C GLU A 22 -19.77 2.56 22.71
N ARG A 23 -20.30 1.75 21.80
CA ARG A 23 -20.05 0.32 21.64
C ARG A 23 -20.32 -0.11 20.20
N ILE A 24 -19.72 -1.20 19.76
CA ILE A 24 -20.11 -1.84 18.50
C ILE A 24 -21.50 -2.45 18.71
N ALA A 25 -22.50 -1.99 17.96
CA ALA A 25 -23.88 -2.51 18.02
C ALA A 25 -23.92 -3.96 17.50
N ARG A 26 -24.66 -4.82 18.17
CA ARG A 26 -24.98 -6.17 17.72
C ARG A 26 -26.25 -6.12 16.86
N GLU A 27 -26.61 -7.27 16.30
CA GLU A 27 -27.86 -7.41 15.54
C GLU A 27 -29.08 -6.97 16.39
N GLY A 28 -29.89 -6.06 15.83
CA GLY A 28 -31.06 -5.51 16.50
C GLY A 28 -30.79 -4.42 17.55
N GLU A 29 -29.52 -4.00 17.74
CA GLU A 29 -29.17 -2.98 18.72
C GLU A 29 -28.85 -1.63 18.05
N GLU A 30 -29.02 -0.54 18.80
CA GLU A 30 -28.59 0.81 18.45
C GLU A 30 -27.38 1.22 19.29
N SER A 31 -26.49 2.04 18.70
CA SER A 31 -25.38 2.66 19.42
C SER A 31 -25.16 4.08 18.91
N PHE A 32 -24.76 5.00 19.81
CA PHE A 32 -24.51 6.38 19.46
C PHE A 32 -23.12 6.57 18.86
N ILE A 33 -23.06 7.39 17.79
CA ILE A 33 -21.82 7.91 17.24
C ILE A 33 -21.40 9.12 18.08
N LEU A 34 -20.20 9.06 18.67
CA LEU A 34 -19.65 10.11 19.53
C LEU A 34 -18.87 11.16 18.72
N SER A 35 -18.18 10.73 17.67
CA SER A 35 -17.50 11.61 16.73
C SER A 35 -17.26 10.92 15.39
N VAL A 36 -17.08 11.73 14.35
CA VAL A 36 -16.76 11.29 13.00
C VAL A 36 -15.51 12.03 12.54
N SER A 37 -14.57 11.32 11.93
CA SER A 37 -13.47 11.92 11.20
C SER A 37 -13.28 11.22 9.86
N GLU A 38 -12.86 11.99 8.86
CA GLU A 38 -12.65 11.49 7.51
C GLU A 38 -11.19 11.75 7.10
N SER A 39 -10.60 10.80 6.38
CA SER A 39 -9.24 10.93 5.86
C SER A 39 -9.08 10.14 4.56
N PRO A 40 -8.28 10.65 3.61
CA PRO A 40 -7.90 9.88 2.44
C PRO A 40 -7.08 8.64 2.82
N GLY A 41 -7.40 7.50 2.19
CA GLY A 41 -6.78 6.20 2.44
C GLY A 41 -6.55 5.41 1.15
N GLY A 42 -6.18 4.15 1.34
CA GLY A 42 -5.74 3.20 0.32
C GLY A 42 -4.25 2.90 0.43
N SER A 43 -3.86 1.61 0.44
CA SER A 43 -2.48 1.19 0.74
C SER A 43 -1.46 1.80 -0.23
N ALA A 44 -1.62 1.59 -1.55
CA ALA A 44 -0.73 2.20 -2.54
C ALA A 44 -0.78 3.75 -2.47
N ALA A 45 -1.95 4.34 -2.17
CA ALA A 45 -2.10 5.78 -2.04
C ALA A 45 -1.30 6.34 -0.86
N ASN A 46 -1.33 5.68 0.29
CA ASN A 46 -0.52 6.06 1.45
C ASN A 46 0.98 5.92 1.15
N THR A 47 1.39 4.85 0.45
CA THR A 47 2.78 4.62 0.07
C THR A 47 3.30 5.73 -0.85
N VAL A 48 2.56 6.14 -1.89
CA VAL A 48 3.01 7.20 -2.80
C VAL A 48 3.05 8.57 -2.13
N VAL A 49 2.12 8.87 -1.21
CA VAL A 49 2.17 10.09 -0.39
C VAL A 49 3.42 10.08 0.50
N GLY A 50 3.72 8.95 1.15
CA GLY A 50 4.96 8.81 1.92
C GLY A 50 6.20 9.09 1.09
N LEU A 51 6.26 8.57 -0.14
CA LEU A 51 7.36 8.79 -1.08
C LEU A 51 7.49 10.27 -1.51
N VAL A 52 6.37 10.96 -1.79
CA VAL A 52 6.42 12.40 -2.11
C VAL A 52 7.01 13.20 -0.96
N ARG A 53 6.62 12.92 0.28
CA ARG A 53 7.17 13.60 1.46
C ARG A 53 8.66 13.34 1.64
N LEU A 54 9.17 12.22 1.10
CA LEU A 54 10.59 11.91 0.98
C LEU A 54 11.23 12.48 -0.33
N CYS A 55 10.55 13.42 -1.00
CA CYS A 55 11.01 14.07 -2.25
C CYS A 55 11.17 13.13 -3.45
N ALA A 56 10.46 12.02 -3.52
CA ALA A 56 10.34 11.21 -4.71
C ALA A 56 9.23 11.77 -5.64
N LYS A 57 9.40 11.61 -6.95
CA LYS A 57 8.39 11.97 -7.95
C LYS A 57 7.43 10.80 -8.11
N THR A 58 6.16 11.01 -7.76
CA THR A 58 5.18 9.93 -7.80
C THR A 58 3.98 10.25 -8.67
N GLY A 59 3.36 9.18 -9.17
CA GLY A 59 2.07 9.20 -9.82
C GLY A 59 1.18 8.09 -9.29
N PHE A 60 -0.05 8.04 -9.76
CA PHE A 60 -1.00 7.04 -9.30
C PHE A 60 -1.93 6.55 -10.42
N ILE A 61 -2.22 5.25 -10.41
CA ILE A 61 -3.21 4.57 -11.24
C ILE A 61 -4.31 4.05 -10.31
N GLY A 62 -5.53 4.51 -10.54
CA GLY A 62 -6.69 4.13 -9.75
C GLY A 62 -7.96 4.67 -10.39
N LYS A 63 -9.10 4.53 -9.70
CA LYS A 63 -10.39 4.96 -10.22
C LYS A 63 -11.22 5.61 -9.13
N VAL A 64 -11.82 6.75 -9.47
CA VAL A 64 -12.74 7.48 -8.59
C VAL A 64 -14.00 7.86 -9.37
N ALA A 65 -15.09 8.11 -8.67
CA ALA A 65 -16.29 8.72 -9.26
C ALA A 65 -16.20 10.24 -9.19
N ASN A 66 -17.03 10.92 -9.98
CA ASN A 66 -17.22 12.35 -9.90
C ASN A 66 -18.24 12.70 -8.79
N ASP A 67 -17.90 12.33 -7.56
CA ASP A 67 -18.65 12.61 -6.33
C ASP A 67 -17.79 13.40 -5.32
N ALA A 68 -18.34 13.74 -4.17
CA ALA A 68 -17.64 14.54 -3.16
C ALA A 68 -16.38 13.85 -2.67
N GLU A 69 -16.46 12.54 -2.39
CA GLU A 69 -15.31 11.74 -1.95
C GLU A 69 -14.22 11.69 -3.02
N GLY A 70 -14.58 11.50 -4.30
CA GLY A 70 -13.63 11.47 -5.41
C GLY A 70 -12.88 12.79 -5.60
N GLN A 71 -13.60 13.93 -5.50
CA GLN A 71 -12.97 15.25 -5.56
C GLN A 71 -11.99 15.46 -4.39
N LEU A 72 -12.41 15.13 -3.16
CA LEU A 72 -11.55 15.24 -1.97
C LEU A 72 -10.28 14.39 -2.09
N LEU A 73 -10.40 13.17 -2.62
CA LEU A 73 -9.25 12.28 -2.84
C LEU A 73 -8.26 12.84 -3.86
N LEU A 74 -8.77 13.41 -4.97
CA LEU A 74 -7.93 14.03 -5.99
C LEU A 74 -7.28 15.33 -5.50
N ASP A 75 -8.01 16.16 -4.76
CA ASP A 75 -7.49 17.40 -4.20
C ASP A 75 -6.44 17.12 -3.13
N ASP A 76 -6.60 16.07 -2.35
CA ASP A 76 -5.60 15.62 -1.40
C ASP A 76 -4.29 15.19 -2.12
N PHE A 77 -4.38 14.39 -3.17
CA PHE A 77 -3.22 14.00 -3.96
C PHE A 77 -2.50 15.21 -4.59
N ARG A 78 -3.26 16.15 -5.15
CA ARG A 78 -2.68 17.39 -5.72
C ARG A 78 -1.95 18.21 -4.67
N ARG A 79 -2.56 18.36 -3.48
CA ARG A 79 -1.96 19.07 -2.34
C ARG A 79 -0.69 18.39 -1.83
N GLU A 80 -0.66 17.06 -1.80
CA GLU A 80 0.53 16.28 -1.44
C GLU A 80 1.59 16.28 -2.55
N GLY A 81 1.25 16.61 -3.80
CA GLY A 81 2.17 16.61 -4.92
C GLY A 81 2.25 15.28 -5.69
N VAL A 82 1.27 14.40 -5.52
CA VAL A 82 1.13 13.17 -6.33
C VAL A 82 0.52 13.54 -7.68
N ASN A 83 1.12 13.09 -8.78
CA ASN A 83 0.53 13.27 -10.11
C ASN A 83 -0.71 12.39 -10.30
N THR A 84 -1.81 12.98 -10.73
CA THR A 84 -3.13 12.34 -10.85
C THR A 84 -3.54 11.99 -12.28
N ASP A 85 -2.67 12.19 -13.28
CA ASP A 85 -3.01 11.98 -14.71
C ASP A 85 -3.33 10.52 -15.05
N GLY A 86 -2.91 9.56 -14.20
CA GLY A 86 -3.22 8.13 -14.36
C GLY A 86 -4.52 7.70 -13.68
N ILE A 87 -5.27 8.62 -13.05
CA ILE A 87 -6.52 8.29 -12.35
C ILE A 87 -7.70 8.41 -13.31
N VAL A 88 -8.50 7.35 -13.39
CA VAL A 88 -9.73 7.32 -14.17
C VAL A 88 -10.87 7.93 -13.34
N MET A 89 -11.48 9.00 -13.83
CA MET A 89 -12.67 9.56 -13.23
C MET A 89 -13.91 9.17 -14.03
N VAL A 90 -14.90 8.57 -13.37
CA VAL A 90 -16.17 8.18 -13.99
C VAL A 90 -17.32 9.06 -13.53
N ARG A 91 -18.28 9.32 -14.44
CA ARG A 91 -19.44 10.18 -14.14
C ARG A 91 -20.49 9.50 -13.26
N LYS A 92 -20.59 8.17 -13.30
CA LYS A 92 -21.58 7.38 -12.56
C LYS A 92 -20.90 6.46 -11.56
N GLY A 93 -21.56 6.20 -10.45
CA GLY A 93 -21.05 5.37 -9.36
C GLY A 93 -20.65 6.21 -8.15
N ARG A 94 -19.97 5.60 -7.21
CA ARG A 94 -19.40 6.23 -6.02
C ARG A 94 -17.92 5.92 -5.89
N SER A 95 -17.18 6.82 -5.29
CA SER A 95 -15.79 6.57 -4.88
C SER A 95 -15.74 5.57 -3.74
N GLY A 96 -14.63 4.86 -3.60
CA GLY A 96 -14.45 3.87 -2.55
C GLY A 96 -14.47 4.50 -1.16
N THR A 97 -15.09 3.82 -0.20
CA THR A 97 -15.12 4.23 1.20
C THR A 97 -14.84 3.06 2.13
N VAL A 98 -14.21 3.34 3.27
CA VAL A 98 -14.06 2.42 4.38
C VAL A 98 -14.70 3.05 5.62
N SER A 99 -15.71 2.41 6.19
CA SER A 99 -16.32 2.84 7.45
C SER A 99 -15.75 2.00 8.59
N ALA A 100 -15.00 2.64 9.48
CA ALA A 100 -14.41 2.04 10.67
C ALA A 100 -15.20 2.51 11.91
N PHE A 101 -15.84 1.58 12.61
CA PHE A 101 -16.48 1.85 13.90
C PHE A 101 -15.55 1.39 15.02
N VAL A 102 -15.21 2.29 15.93
CA VAL A 102 -14.28 2.03 17.03
C VAL A 102 -14.94 2.41 18.35
N ASP A 103 -15.03 1.47 19.27
CA ASP A 103 -15.60 1.71 20.60
C ASP A 103 -14.58 2.24 21.61
N LYS A 104 -15.05 2.53 22.86
CA LYS A 104 -14.23 3.03 23.96
C LYS A 104 -13.14 2.05 24.43
N LYS A 105 -13.27 0.75 24.09
CA LYS A 105 -12.30 -0.30 24.43
C LYS A 105 -11.24 -0.47 23.33
N GLY A 106 -11.43 0.19 22.16
CA GLY A 106 -10.57 0.03 21.00
C GLY A 106 -10.97 -1.16 20.09
N GLU A 107 -12.09 -1.85 20.39
CA GLU A 107 -12.65 -2.84 19.48
C GLU A 107 -13.14 -2.16 18.20
N ARG A 108 -12.97 -2.84 17.05
CA ARG A 108 -13.30 -2.23 15.76
C ARG A 108 -14.11 -3.16 14.86
N ALA A 109 -15.02 -2.56 14.09
CA ALA A 109 -15.69 -3.18 12.96
C ALA A 109 -15.42 -2.34 11.70
N LEU A 110 -15.06 -3.01 10.59
CA LEU A 110 -14.73 -2.37 9.33
C LEU A 110 -15.73 -2.79 8.26
N TYR A 111 -16.25 -1.81 7.52
CA TYR A 111 -17.11 -2.02 6.37
C TYR A 111 -16.47 -1.35 5.17
N VAL A 112 -16.14 -2.14 4.16
CA VAL A 112 -15.50 -1.66 2.93
C VAL A 112 -16.52 -1.61 1.81
N HIS A 113 -16.65 -0.45 1.18
CA HIS A 113 -17.42 -0.25 -0.02
C HIS A 113 -16.47 0.15 -1.16
N PRO A 114 -15.93 -0.81 -1.92
CA PRO A 114 -14.90 -0.54 -2.93
C PRO A 114 -15.44 0.24 -4.12
N SER A 115 -16.70 0.03 -4.50
CA SER A 115 -17.42 0.80 -5.50
C SER A 115 -16.68 0.86 -6.86
N VAL A 116 -16.40 2.06 -7.40
CA VAL A 116 -15.72 2.17 -8.72
C VAL A 116 -14.28 1.67 -8.71
N ASN A 117 -13.61 1.55 -7.54
CA ASN A 117 -12.27 0.94 -7.47
C ASN A 117 -12.25 -0.46 -8.11
N ASP A 118 -13.26 -1.29 -7.83
CA ASP A 118 -13.33 -2.67 -8.31
C ASP A 118 -13.74 -2.78 -9.78
N THR A 119 -14.00 -1.67 -10.41
CA THR A 119 -14.41 -1.63 -11.84
C THR A 119 -13.28 -1.24 -12.78
N LEU A 120 -12.10 -0.86 -12.27
CA LEU A 120 -10.96 -0.47 -13.10
C LEU A 120 -10.49 -1.66 -13.95
N SER A 121 -10.55 -1.50 -15.27
CA SER A 121 -10.10 -2.50 -16.23
C SER A 121 -8.75 -2.11 -16.85
N PHE A 122 -8.09 -3.09 -17.46
CA PHE A 122 -6.81 -2.86 -18.15
C PHE A 122 -6.94 -1.86 -19.29
N GLU A 123 -8.04 -1.88 -20.03
CA GLU A 123 -8.33 -1.00 -21.16
C GLU A 123 -8.47 0.46 -20.76
N GLU A 124 -8.77 0.73 -19.49
CA GLU A 124 -8.84 2.09 -18.92
C GLU A 124 -7.47 2.61 -18.44
N VAL A 125 -6.46 1.73 -18.31
CA VAL A 125 -5.12 2.12 -17.84
C VAL A 125 -4.33 2.77 -18.99
N ASN A 126 -3.81 3.97 -18.75
CA ASN A 126 -2.89 4.61 -19.69
C ASN A 126 -1.51 3.94 -19.60
N LEU A 127 -1.18 3.10 -20.60
CA LEU A 127 0.07 2.35 -20.66
C LEU A 127 1.31 3.25 -20.78
N GLU A 128 1.21 4.34 -21.54
CA GLU A 128 2.31 5.30 -21.66
C GLU A 128 2.63 5.93 -20.30
N TYR A 129 1.61 6.37 -19.59
CA TYR A 129 1.75 6.90 -18.23
C TYR A 129 2.37 5.88 -17.27
N ALA A 130 1.83 4.65 -17.26
CA ALA A 130 2.31 3.58 -16.42
C ALA A 130 3.77 3.18 -16.72
N GLY A 131 4.19 3.29 -17.99
CA GLY A 131 5.56 2.98 -18.44
C GLY A 131 6.60 4.06 -18.14
N GLN A 132 6.19 5.28 -17.76
CA GLN A 132 7.08 6.41 -17.47
C GLN A 132 7.64 6.39 -16.04
N THR A 133 7.72 5.25 -15.39
CA THR A 133 8.19 5.11 -14.00
C THR A 133 9.39 4.18 -13.88
N GLU A 134 10.20 4.37 -12.83
CA GLU A 134 11.23 3.39 -12.47
C GLU A 134 10.60 2.18 -11.76
N PHE A 135 9.69 2.43 -10.80
CA PHE A 135 8.97 1.39 -10.08
C PHE A 135 7.45 1.52 -10.26
N LEU A 136 6.79 0.43 -10.59
CA LEU A 136 5.35 0.28 -10.48
C LEU A 136 5.04 -0.42 -9.15
N HIS A 137 4.46 0.31 -8.20
CA HIS A 137 4.10 -0.23 -6.89
C HIS A 137 2.65 -0.70 -6.89
N LEU A 138 2.45 -2.01 -6.71
CA LEU A 138 1.15 -2.65 -6.66
C LEU A 138 0.74 -2.91 -5.21
N ALA A 139 -0.45 -2.47 -4.84
CA ALA A 139 -1.15 -2.95 -3.65
C ALA A 139 -2.34 -3.82 -4.06
N SER A 140 -2.83 -4.63 -3.11
CA SER A 140 -3.95 -5.53 -3.34
C SER A 140 -5.22 -4.79 -3.71
N VAL A 141 -5.95 -5.37 -4.66
CA VAL A 141 -7.24 -4.90 -5.18
C VAL A 141 -8.14 -6.11 -5.44
N ASP A 142 -9.43 -5.87 -5.73
CA ASP A 142 -10.34 -6.97 -6.05
C ASP A 142 -10.18 -7.45 -7.50
N GLU A 143 -11.07 -8.32 -7.96
CA GLU A 143 -10.85 -9.22 -9.10
C GLU A 143 -10.56 -8.47 -10.42
N LYS A 144 -11.38 -7.48 -10.81
CA LYS A 144 -11.21 -6.82 -12.11
C LYS A 144 -9.92 -6.01 -12.18
N PRO A 145 -9.60 -5.12 -11.21
CA PRO A 145 -8.31 -4.42 -11.19
C PRO A 145 -7.11 -5.36 -10.94
N PHE A 146 -7.30 -6.51 -10.28
CA PHE A 146 -6.26 -7.54 -10.21
C PHE A 146 -5.89 -8.09 -11.59
N GLN A 147 -6.88 -8.37 -12.46
CA GLN A 147 -6.60 -8.77 -13.84
C GLN A 147 -5.92 -7.64 -14.63
N ALA A 148 -6.30 -6.38 -14.36
CA ALA A 148 -5.62 -5.23 -14.96
C ALA A 148 -4.15 -5.15 -14.53
N GLN A 149 -3.84 -5.34 -13.25
CA GLN A 149 -2.46 -5.40 -12.75
C GLN A 149 -1.66 -6.52 -13.40
N LYS A 150 -2.24 -7.73 -13.53
CA LYS A 150 -1.57 -8.86 -14.20
C LYS A 150 -1.18 -8.53 -15.64
N LYS A 151 -2.12 -8.04 -16.45
CA LYS A 151 -1.84 -7.64 -17.81
C LYS A 151 -0.80 -6.51 -17.88
N LEU A 152 -0.92 -5.51 -16.98
CA LEU A 152 -0.01 -4.38 -16.95
C LEU A 152 1.44 -4.79 -16.69
N VAL A 153 1.70 -5.71 -15.74
CA VAL A 153 3.07 -6.17 -15.47
C VAL A 153 3.64 -7.04 -16.59
N GLU A 154 2.80 -7.68 -17.40
CA GLU A 154 3.21 -8.42 -18.59
C GLU A 154 3.64 -7.46 -19.73
N GLU A 155 2.86 -6.39 -19.96
CA GLU A 155 3.16 -5.37 -20.97
C GLU A 155 4.38 -4.51 -20.62
N LEU A 156 4.57 -4.15 -19.35
CA LEU A 156 5.63 -3.27 -18.88
C LEU A 156 6.91 -4.04 -18.49
N SER A 157 7.50 -4.78 -19.45
CA SER A 157 8.67 -5.65 -19.18
C SER A 157 9.92 -4.92 -18.64
N LYS A 158 10.08 -3.63 -18.91
CA LYS A 158 11.24 -2.81 -18.49
C LYS A 158 11.04 -2.10 -17.15
N VAL A 159 9.82 -2.03 -16.64
CA VAL A 159 9.50 -1.38 -15.36
C VAL A 159 9.75 -2.36 -14.21
N LYS A 160 10.40 -1.91 -13.16
CA LYS A 160 10.56 -2.69 -11.94
C LYS A 160 9.22 -2.72 -11.18
N VAL A 161 8.79 -3.90 -10.76
CA VAL A 161 7.52 -4.07 -10.03
C VAL A 161 7.81 -4.28 -8.56
N SER A 162 7.14 -3.54 -7.70
CA SER A 162 7.07 -3.80 -6.26
C SER A 162 5.65 -4.18 -5.87
N LEU A 163 5.49 -5.18 -5.02
CA LEU A 163 4.19 -5.70 -4.60
C LEU A 163 4.06 -5.68 -3.08
N ASP A 164 3.05 -5.00 -2.58
CA ASP A 164 2.49 -5.25 -1.25
C ASP A 164 1.24 -6.13 -1.42
N PRO A 165 1.28 -7.41 -1.05
CA PRO A 165 0.17 -8.31 -1.32
C PRO A 165 -1.07 -7.98 -0.48
N GLY A 166 -0.90 -7.37 0.69
CA GLY A 166 -2.01 -7.16 1.62
C GLY A 166 -2.79 -8.44 1.91
N GLU A 167 -3.84 -8.32 2.71
CA GLU A 167 -4.65 -9.47 3.08
C GLU A 167 -5.46 -10.03 1.89
N ILE A 168 -5.98 -9.15 0.99
CA ILE A 168 -6.80 -9.57 -0.15
C ILE A 168 -6.01 -10.52 -1.06
N TYR A 169 -4.76 -10.21 -1.37
CA TYR A 169 -3.94 -11.09 -2.21
C TYR A 169 -3.43 -12.31 -1.45
N ALA A 170 -3.14 -12.16 -0.16
CA ALA A 170 -2.76 -13.29 0.68
C ALA A 170 -3.88 -14.36 0.71
N GLN A 171 -5.14 -13.94 0.78
CA GLN A 171 -6.31 -14.82 0.70
C GLN A 171 -6.53 -15.43 -0.69
N LYS A 172 -6.18 -14.71 -1.79
CA LYS A 172 -6.24 -15.27 -3.14
C LYS A 172 -5.25 -16.44 -3.34
N GLY A 173 -4.20 -16.47 -2.56
CA GLY A 173 -3.22 -17.55 -2.51
C GLY A 173 -2.12 -17.45 -3.58
N LEU A 174 -1.04 -18.16 -3.34
CA LEU A 174 0.21 -18.11 -4.11
C LEU A 174 0.01 -18.41 -5.61
N VAL A 175 -0.81 -19.41 -5.94
CA VAL A 175 -1.03 -19.84 -7.33
C VAL A 175 -1.60 -18.70 -8.18
N LYS A 176 -2.58 -17.96 -7.65
CA LYS A 176 -3.17 -16.82 -8.38
C LYS A 176 -2.22 -15.64 -8.50
N LEU A 177 -1.34 -15.42 -7.50
CA LEU A 177 -0.37 -14.33 -7.51
C LEU A 177 0.90 -14.61 -8.31
N LYS A 178 1.21 -15.86 -8.59
CA LYS A 178 2.44 -16.25 -9.30
C LYS A 178 2.73 -15.44 -10.57
N PRO A 179 1.75 -15.08 -11.44
CA PRO A 179 2.02 -14.25 -12.62
C PRO A 179 2.55 -12.86 -12.29
N ILE A 180 2.15 -12.26 -11.15
CA ILE A 180 2.67 -10.97 -10.69
C ILE A 180 4.01 -11.19 -9.98
N ILE A 181 4.10 -12.16 -9.06
CA ILE A 181 5.30 -12.41 -8.25
C ILE A 181 6.55 -12.62 -9.11
N LYS A 182 6.44 -13.40 -10.19
CA LYS A 182 7.57 -13.66 -11.12
C LYS A 182 8.09 -12.41 -11.84
N ARG A 183 7.33 -11.32 -11.81
CA ARG A 183 7.69 -10.02 -12.39
C ARG A 183 8.18 -9.02 -11.33
N CYS A 184 8.03 -9.36 -10.03
CA CYS A 184 8.40 -8.46 -8.96
C CYS A 184 9.91 -8.34 -8.81
N PHE A 185 10.40 -7.09 -8.83
CA PHE A 185 11.72 -6.76 -8.32
C PHE A 185 11.79 -7.00 -6.80
N VAL A 186 10.69 -6.66 -6.08
CA VAL A 186 10.55 -6.92 -4.65
C VAL A 186 9.10 -7.21 -4.26
N VAL A 187 8.90 -8.18 -3.36
CA VAL A 187 7.62 -8.46 -2.69
C VAL A 187 7.76 -8.11 -1.22
N MET A 188 6.80 -7.34 -0.67
CA MET A 188 6.88 -6.73 0.66
C MET A 188 5.71 -7.15 1.57
N PRO A 189 5.55 -8.43 1.90
CA PRO A 189 4.47 -8.90 2.76
C PRO A 189 4.73 -8.60 4.24
N SER A 190 3.66 -8.57 5.04
CA SER A 190 3.76 -8.78 6.49
C SER A 190 4.02 -10.26 6.80
N GLU A 191 4.43 -10.57 8.05
CA GLU A 191 4.61 -11.95 8.54
C GLU A 191 3.33 -12.79 8.35
N ASN A 192 2.16 -12.21 8.64
CA ASN A 192 0.87 -12.89 8.51
C ASN A 192 0.49 -13.14 7.05
N GLU A 193 0.62 -12.15 6.18
CA GLU A 193 0.33 -12.27 4.75
C GLU A 193 1.21 -13.35 4.11
N LEU A 194 2.50 -13.36 4.43
CA LEU A 194 3.43 -14.35 3.93
C LEU A 194 3.07 -15.77 4.42
N LYS A 195 2.66 -15.89 5.69
CA LYS A 195 2.17 -17.16 6.25
C LYS A 195 0.89 -17.63 5.55
N MET A 196 -0.05 -16.73 5.26
CA MET A 196 -1.27 -17.04 4.50
C MET A 196 -0.94 -17.50 3.08
N LEU A 197 -0.01 -16.83 2.40
CA LEU A 197 0.40 -17.17 1.02
C LEU A 197 1.11 -18.51 0.92
N THR A 198 1.96 -18.85 1.89
CA THR A 198 2.91 -19.96 1.76
C THR A 198 2.69 -21.10 2.75
N GLY A 199 1.89 -20.89 3.79
CA GLY A 199 1.72 -21.82 4.91
C GLY A 199 2.97 -21.97 5.79
N LYS A 200 4.00 -21.12 5.59
CA LYS A 200 5.32 -21.24 6.24
C LYS A 200 5.65 -20.01 7.07
N ASN A 201 6.69 -20.15 7.93
CA ASN A 201 7.27 -19.01 8.64
C ASN A 201 7.94 -18.04 7.65
N TRP A 202 8.32 -16.85 8.14
CA TRP A 202 8.85 -15.78 7.30
C TRP A 202 10.14 -16.13 6.54
N LYS A 203 11.04 -16.97 7.11
CA LYS A 203 12.27 -17.40 6.42
C LYS A 203 11.98 -18.36 5.27
N GLU A 204 11.17 -19.37 5.54
CA GLU A 204 10.82 -20.38 4.55
C GLU A 204 9.87 -19.81 3.49
N GLY A 205 8.91 -18.99 3.91
CA GLY A 205 8.01 -18.28 3.01
C GLY A 205 8.73 -17.36 2.03
N ALA A 206 9.74 -16.61 2.50
CA ALA A 206 10.55 -15.77 1.63
C ALA A 206 11.30 -16.61 0.57
N LYS A 207 11.88 -17.76 0.93
CA LYS A 207 12.50 -18.68 -0.03
C LYS A 207 11.53 -19.19 -1.09
N ILE A 208 10.28 -19.43 -0.70
CA ILE A 208 9.22 -19.85 -1.65
C ILE A 208 8.96 -18.71 -2.65
N LEU A 209 8.78 -17.47 -2.21
CA LEU A 209 8.55 -16.34 -3.13
C LEU A 209 9.73 -16.09 -4.07
N LEU A 210 10.98 -16.22 -3.59
CA LEU A 210 12.17 -16.16 -4.43
C LEU A 210 12.16 -17.27 -5.48
N LYS A 211 11.82 -18.50 -5.10
CA LYS A 211 11.68 -19.64 -6.03
C LYS A 211 10.58 -19.41 -7.08
N GLU A 212 9.53 -18.70 -6.73
CA GLU A 212 8.46 -18.31 -7.67
C GLU A 212 8.86 -17.13 -8.58
N GLY A 213 10.07 -16.59 -8.43
CA GLY A 213 10.67 -15.62 -9.35
C GLY A 213 10.72 -14.18 -8.82
N ALA A 214 10.39 -13.92 -7.56
CA ALA A 214 10.63 -12.61 -6.95
C ALA A 214 12.15 -12.31 -6.90
N GLY A 215 12.56 -11.09 -7.28
CA GLY A 215 13.97 -10.68 -7.22
C GLY A 215 14.46 -10.48 -5.78
N ALA A 216 13.59 -9.97 -4.90
CA ALA A 216 13.84 -9.85 -3.47
C ALA A 216 12.54 -10.01 -2.69
N VAL A 217 12.66 -10.36 -1.40
CA VAL A 217 11.53 -10.42 -0.47
C VAL A 217 11.88 -9.64 0.79
N ALA A 218 10.99 -8.73 1.18
CA ALA A 218 11.16 -7.89 2.36
C ALA A 218 9.97 -8.07 3.29
N VAL A 219 10.14 -8.86 4.35
CA VAL A 219 9.06 -9.25 5.26
C VAL A 219 8.98 -8.28 6.42
N LYS A 220 7.83 -7.63 6.58
CA LYS A 220 7.51 -6.74 7.71
C LYS A 220 7.18 -7.58 8.94
N LEU A 221 7.98 -7.47 10.02
CA LEU A 221 7.86 -8.29 11.24
C LEU A 221 7.35 -7.49 12.45
N GLY A 222 6.75 -6.31 12.21
CA GLY A 222 6.20 -5.44 13.25
C GLY A 222 7.26 -5.02 14.27
N ALA A 223 7.03 -5.29 15.54
CA ALA A 223 7.94 -4.91 16.63
C ALA A 223 9.33 -5.59 16.53
N LYS A 224 9.50 -6.61 15.68
CA LYS A 224 10.79 -7.27 15.44
C LYS A 224 11.60 -6.62 14.30
N GLY A 225 11.08 -5.57 13.66
CA GLY A 225 11.69 -4.93 12.49
C GLY A 225 11.31 -5.60 11.19
N CYS A 226 12.29 -5.94 10.35
CA CYS A 226 12.04 -6.63 9.08
C CYS A 226 13.13 -7.64 8.73
N TYR A 227 12.78 -8.57 7.85
CA TYR A 227 13.71 -9.50 7.23
C TYR A 227 13.74 -9.24 5.72
N VAL A 228 14.93 -9.03 5.17
CA VAL A 228 15.12 -8.74 3.74
C VAL A 228 16.09 -9.74 3.13
N THR A 229 15.76 -10.28 1.95
CA THR A 229 16.61 -11.25 1.24
C THR A 229 16.40 -11.18 -0.27
N ASP A 230 17.48 -11.41 -1.02
CA ASP A 230 17.47 -11.66 -2.47
C ASP A 230 17.88 -13.11 -2.82
N GLY A 231 18.00 -13.95 -1.78
CA GLY A 231 18.47 -15.32 -1.90
C GLY A 231 19.98 -15.49 -1.71
N SER A 232 20.79 -14.47 -2.04
CA SER A 232 22.23 -14.44 -1.79
C SER A 232 22.55 -13.77 -0.45
N GLN A 233 21.87 -12.69 -0.13
CA GLN A 233 22.00 -11.92 1.11
C GLN A 233 20.75 -12.09 1.98
N ASN A 234 20.97 -12.06 3.31
CA ASN A 234 19.91 -12.23 4.29
C ASN A 234 20.15 -11.27 5.46
N HIS A 235 19.22 -10.35 5.68
CA HIS A 235 19.34 -9.31 6.69
C HIS A 235 18.17 -9.31 7.64
N MET A 236 18.44 -9.43 8.96
CA MET A 236 17.49 -9.03 10.01
C MET A 236 17.80 -7.59 10.38
N VAL A 237 16.85 -6.69 10.08
CA VAL A 237 16.99 -5.27 10.33
C VAL A 237 16.17 -4.90 11.56
N PRO A 238 16.81 -4.43 12.66
CA PRO A 238 16.09 -4.15 13.91
C PRO A 238 15.12 -2.97 13.73
N PRO A 239 14.03 -2.91 14.54
CA PRO A 239 13.09 -1.81 14.51
C PRO A 239 13.68 -0.54 15.13
N TYR A 240 13.11 0.62 14.81
CA TYR A 240 13.33 1.83 15.57
C TYR A 240 12.38 1.87 16.79
N ARG A 241 12.92 2.20 17.96
CA ARG A 241 12.11 2.37 19.17
C ARG A 241 11.25 3.62 19.05
N THR A 242 9.94 3.47 19.25
CA THR A 242 8.98 4.58 19.23
C THR A 242 7.82 4.27 20.17
N ARG A 243 7.11 5.31 20.61
CA ARG A 243 5.83 5.16 21.29
C ARG A 243 4.75 4.90 20.24
N VAL A 244 4.12 3.75 20.32
CA VAL A 244 3.02 3.37 19.41
C VAL A 244 1.73 4.06 19.88
N ILE A 245 1.12 4.85 18.98
CA ILE A 245 -0.17 5.51 19.17
C ILE A 245 -1.22 4.84 18.27
N ASP A 246 -0.90 4.64 16.99
CA ASP A 246 -1.80 4.04 16.01
C ASP A 246 -0.98 3.29 14.96
N THR A 247 -1.32 2.05 14.67
CA THR A 247 -0.61 1.21 13.68
C THR A 247 -1.18 1.32 12.26
N THR A 248 -2.21 2.14 12.05
CA THR A 248 -2.81 2.37 10.75
C THR A 248 -1.77 2.92 9.77
N GLY A 249 -1.65 2.31 8.60
CA GLY A 249 -0.69 2.73 7.56
C GLY A 249 0.78 2.39 7.85
N ALA A 250 1.10 1.65 8.92
CA ALA A 250 2.48 1.27 9.25
C ALA A 250 3.15 0.51 8.10
N GLY A 251 2.42 -0.43 7.46
CA GLY A 251 2.90 -1.18 6.30
C GLY A 251 3.17 -0.29 5.09
N ASP A 252 2.27 0.64 4.81
CA ASP A 252 2.38 1.59 3.69
C ASP A 252 3.56 2.54 3.88
N ALA A 253 3.73 3.06 5.10
CA ALA A 253 4.85 3.89 5.50
C ALA A 253 6.18 3.12 5.38
N TRP A 254 6.19 1.85 5.79
CA TRP A 254 7.36 0.98 5.63
C TRP A 254 7.71 0.79 4.15
N ASN A 255 6.71 0.51 3.30
CA ASN A 255 6.89 0.38 1.85
C ASN A 255 7.48 1.66 1.24
N ALA A 256 6.99 2.84 1.67
CA ALA A 256 7.52 4.13 1.20
C ALA A 256 9.01 4.30 1.55
N GLY A 257 9.41 4.01 2.79
CA GLY A 257 10.81 4.08 3.22
C GLY A 257 11.70 3.10 2.48
N PHE A 258 11.26 1.85 2.30
CA PHE A 258 12.00 0.82 1.59
C PHE A 258 12.18 1.17 0.10
N LEU A 259 11.11 1.57 -0.59
CA LEU A 259 11.17 2.00 -1.99
C LEU A 259 12.03 3.25 -2.17
N TYR A 260 11.98 4.20 -1.23
CA TYR A 260 12.88 5.35 -1.24
C TYR A 260 14.35 4.92 -1.20
N GLY A 261 14.69 3.95 -0.36
CA GLY A 261 16.03 3.36 -0.33
C GLY A 261 16.45 2.79 -1.69
N LEU A 262 15.57 2.02 -2.34
CA LEU A 262 15.83 1.45 -3.68
C LEU A 262 16.04 2.55 -4.75
N ILE A 263 15.23 3.62 -4.73
CA ILE A 263 15.38 4.78 -5.62
C ILE A 263 16.74 5.46 -5.41
N LYS A 264 17.20 5.53 -4.15
CA LYS A 264 18.52 6.08 -3.79
C LYS A 264 19.66 5.07 -3.96
N LYS A 265 19.38 3.90 -4.55
CA LYS A 265 20.36 2.82 -4.82
C LYS A 265 21.09 2.34 -3.56
N LYS A 266 20.40 2.34 -2.44
CA LYS A 266 20.84 1.78 -1.17
C LYS A 266 20.83 0.26 -1.23
N ASP A 267 21.65 -0.40 -0.42
CA ASP A 267 21.60 -1.84 -0.28
C ASP A 267 20.34 -2.30 0.46
N LEU A 268 20.07 -3.59 0.47
CA LEU A 268 18.84 -4.15 1.05
C LEU A 268 18.73 -3.92 2.56
N TYR A 269 19.86 -3.89 3.28
CA TYR A 269 19.87 -3.61 4.71
C TYR A 269 19.48 -2.16 4.98
N GLU A 270 20.10 -1.21 4.28
CA GLU A 270 19.79 0.22 4.36
C GLU A 270 18.32 0.51 3.95
N CYS A 271 17.82 -0.17 2.90
CA CYS A 271 16.41 -0.07 2.51
C CYS A 271 15.48 -0.53 3.66
N GLY A 272 15.81 -1.63 4.32
CA GLY A 272 15.08 -2.12 5.49
C GLY A 272 15.13 -1.14 6.67
N GLN A 273 16.28 -0.49 6.90
CA GLN A 273 16.43 0.54 7.93
C GLN A 273 15.51 1.75 7.65
N LEU A 274 15.48 2.24 6.40
CA LEU A 274 14.60 3.33 5.97
C LEU A 274 13.12 2.95 6.11
N GLY A 275 12.74 1.73 5.72
CA GLY A 275 11.39 1.20 5.94
C GLY A 275 11.00 1.22 7.41
N ASN A 276 11.84 0.66 8.29
CA ASN A 276 11.60 0.65 9.74
C ASN A 276 11.54 2.06 10.33
N PHE A 277 12.38 2.98 9.86
CA PHE A 277 12.39 4.38 10.32
C PHE A 277 11.09 5.08 9.96
N VAL A 278 10.68 5.05 8.68
CA VAL A 278 9.46 5.73 8.21
C VAL A 278 8.22 5.15 8.90
N ALA A 279 8.15 3.83 9.05
CA ALA A 279 7.07 3.19 9.81
C ALA A 279 7.05 3.64 11.27
N SER A 280 8.21 3.77 11.94
CA SER A 280 8.29 4.21 13.34
C SER A 280 7.75 5.63 13.56
N LYS A 281 7.94 6.52 12.59
CA LYS A 281 7.39 7.88 12.61
C LYS A 281 5.88 7.89 12.37
N CYS A 282 5.40 7.07 11.43
CA CYS A 282 3.98 6.92 11.12
C CYS A 282 3.19 6.50 12.37
N ILE A 283 3.60 5.42 13.04
CA ILE A 283 2.86 4.85 14.18
C ILE A 283 2.92 5.69 15.46
N ALA A 284 3.72 6.75 15.48
CA ALA A 284 3.79 7.71 16.60
C ALA A 284 2.68 8.77 16.58
N LYS A 285 1.80 8.76 15.59
CA LYS A 285 0.65 9.66 15.45
C LYS A 285 -0.59 8.90 14.99
N VAL A 286 -1.77 9.50 15.17
CA VAL A 286 -3.04 8.92 14.71
C VAL A 286 -3.18 9.05 13.19
N GLY A 287 -3.59 7.98 12.51
CA GLY A 287 -3.87 7.92 11.07
C GLY A 287 -2.66 7.61 10.20
N ALA A 288 -2.92 7.11 9.01
CA ALA A 288 -1.91 6.53 8.11
C ALA A 288 -0.88 7.54 7.55
N ARG A 289 -1.19 8.84 7.53
CA ARG A 289 -0.36 9.85 6.88
C ARG A 289 0.16 10.94 7.82
N THR A 290 -0.47 11.16 8.97
CA THR A 290 -0.14 12.26 9.90
C THR A 290 1.30 12.19 10.40
N GLY A 291 1.80 10.98 10.64
CA GLY A 291 3.16 10.74 11.14
C GLY A 291 4.23 10.54 10.06
N LEU A 292 3.89 10.54 8.77
CA LEU A 292 4.87 10.35 7.70
C LEU A 292 5.93 11.46 7.73
N PRO A 293 7.25 11.12 7.74
CA PRO A 293 8.31 12.10 7.83
C PRO A 293 8.57 12.84 6.51
N GLN A 294 9.21 13.98 6.62
CA GLN A 294 9.80 14.70 5.47
C GLN A 294 11.24 14.23 5.23
N ALA A 295 11.76 14.42 4.01
CA ALA A 295 13.11 14.00 3.64
C ALA A 295 14.22 14.55 4.56
N ARG A 296 14.04 15.75 5.13
CA ARG A 296 14.99 16.36 6.08
C ARG A 296 15.06 15.66 7.44
N GLU A 297 14.17 14.71 7.71
CA GLU A 297 14.10 13.97 8.96
C GLU A 297 14.78 12.59 8.86
N LEU A 298 15.20 12.19 7.65
CA LEU A 298 16.02 11.00 7.39
C LEU A 298 17.48 11.27 7.76
#